data_6ab4cf121363af8d46b4cfd0c493818e
#
_entry.id   6ab4cf121363af8d46b4cfd0c493818e
#
_cell.length_a   1.000
_cell.length_b   1.000
_cell.length_c   1.000
_cell.angle_alpha   90.00
_cell.angle_beta   90.00
_cell.angle_gamma   90.00
#
_symmetry.space_group_name_H-M   'P 1'
#
loop_
_entity.id
_entity.type
_entity.pdbx_description
1 polymer ?
#
loop_
_entity_poly.entity_id
_entity_poly.type
_entity_poly.pdbx_seq_one_letter_code
_entity_poly.pdbx_strand_id
1 'polypeptide(L)'
;PAEKKDRIAFEESCMSQVREMVLQFRNHPSIVIWSISNEPFFTRHAPEARALCNRLITLVKELDPTRPVCAGGGQRGNFDKLGDMAAFNGDGSHVKTPGRPSMVTEYGSVSCRRPGAYAPGWGDMKKDKEAGICYPWRVGEAVWCGFDHGSIWPSGGRMGIVDYFRIPKRAWYWYRNALRNIPPPEWPVEGTPAQVKLSADKKVISPADGTDDVHVTVKVADAAGRQISNAVPVTLTVVSGPGEFPTGKRTDIDLIDGCAAIEFRSYYAGKTVIRASSPGLKGDSLQIVCRNAPAYVAGRSAETRERPYKRFSAKERDIQLARYGRPESGEKANLAVLRPCSASSGFQEAMKASDGDDVSAWHPSVEDKAPWWQLDMEFEFRLDRVEVKAAGSWKGPAPSVQVSRDGNSWKDIKAVLRKDGTELTAMCPEGTGARYVRIRLSPGQGIAEVAVWPADAS
;
A
#
# COMPACT_ATOMS: atom_id res chain seq x y z
N PRO A 1 -10.95 16.20 18.25
CA PRO A 1 -12.30 16.29 18.83
C PRO A 1 -12.86 17.71 18.74
N ALA A 2 -14.16 17.86 18.41
CA ALA A 2 -14.79 19.16 18.21
C ALA A 2 -15.08 19.84 19.55
N GLU A 3 -15.42 19.06 20.58
CA GLU A 3 -15.75 19.59 21.90
C GLU A 3 -14.52 19.62 22.84
N LYS A 4 -14.46 20.60 23.71
CA LYS A 4 -13.35 20.78 24.68
C LYS A 4 -13.18 19.56 25.59
N LYS A 5 -14.29 18.98 26.08
CA LYS A 5 -14.27 17.79 26.94
C LYS A 5 -13.64 16.58 26.24
N ASP A 6 -14.01 16.38 24.95
CA ASP A 6 -13.50 15.26 24.16
C ASP A 6 -12.02 15.43 23.86
N ARG A 7 -11.57 16.68 23.69
CA ARG A 7 -10.14 16.99 23.51
C ARG A 7 -9.36 16.67 24.76
N ILE A 8 -9.84 17.01 25.95
CA ILE A 8 -9.17 16.70 27.22
C ILE A 8 -9.04 15.17 27.37
N ALA A 9 -10.13 14.45 27.20
CA ALA A 9 -10.13 12.98 27.28
C ALA A 9 -9.18 12.34 26.26
N PHE A 10 -9.13 12.88 25.04
CA PHE A 10 -8.19 12.44 24.02
C PHE A 10 -6.72 12.67 24.43
N GLU A 11 -6.39 13.87 24.93
CA GLU A 11 -5.03 14.19 25.38
C GLU A 11 -4.61 13.30 26.55
N GLU A 12 -5.49 13.07 27.52
CA GLU A 12 -5.26 12.17 28.65
C GLU A 12 -5.04 10.73 28.19
N SER A 13 -5.84 10.25 27.21
CA SER A 13 -5.64 8.95 26.60
C SER A 13 -4.29 8.83 25.91
N CYS A 14 -3.87 9.84 25.15
CA CYS A 14 -2.53 9.86 24.50
C CYS A 14 -1.42 9.78 25.55
N MET A 15 -1.52 10.56 26.63
CA MET A 15 -0.54 10.55 27.72
C MET A 15 -0.47 9.19 28.42
N SER A 16 -1.62 8.56 28.67
CA SER A 16 -1.68 7.22 29.29
C SER A 16 -1.04 6.17 28.38
N GLN A 17 -1.41 6.13 27.10
CA GLN A 17 -0.88 5.16 26.14
C GLN A 17 0.64 5.27 25.98
N VAL A 18 1.18 6.49 25.86
CA VAL A 18 2.63 6.70 25.76
C VAL A 18 3.32 6.28 27.07
N ARG A 19 2.74 6.59 28.22
CA ARG A 19 3.27 6.15 29.53
C ARG A 19 3.34 4.63 29.60
N GLU A 20 2.26 3.95 29.29
CA GLU A 20 2.18 2.49 29.30
C GLU A 20 3.20 1.88 28.32
N MET A 21 3.26 2.37 27.10
CA MET A 21 4.22 1.92 26.09
C MET A 21 5.66 2.01 26.60
N VAL A 22 6.07 3.17 27.12
CA VAL A 22 7.44 3.37 27.59
C VAL A 22 7.74 2.49 28.80
N LEU A 23 6.87 2.44 29.81
CA LEU A 23 7.08 1.63 31.01
C LEU A 23 7.14 0.14 30.68
N GLN A 24 6.31 -0.33 29.75
CA GLN A 24 6.27 -1.74 29.36
C GLN A 24 7.52 -2.14 28.58
N PHE A 25 8.02 -1.29 27.70
CA PHE A 25 9.02 -1.69 26.71
C PHE A 25 10.42 -1.10 26.92
N ARG A 26 10.63 -0.13 27.81
CA ARG A 26 11.93 0.55 27.99
C ARG A 26 13.11 -0.40 28.35
N ASN A 27 12.82 -1.59 28.83
CA ASN A 27 13.85 -2.59 29.16
C ASN A 27 14.22 -3.48 27.95
N HIS A 28 13.58 -3.28 26.77
CA HIS A 28 13.92 -4.02 25.58
C HIS A 28 15.09 -3.35 24.84
N PRO A 29 16.24 -4.03 24.70
CA PRO A 29 17.43 -3.44 24.07
C PRO A 29 17.28 -3.19 22.58
N SER A 30 16.33 -3.84 21.91
CA SER A 30 16.01 -3.63 20.49
C SER A 30 15.30 -2.30 20.21
N ILE A 31 14.75 -1.65 21.22
CA ILE A 31 14.14 -0.33 21.07
C ILE A 31 15.25 0.70 21.17
N VAL A 32 15.46 1.45 20.12
CA VAL A 32 16.53 2.46 20.01
C VAL A 32 16.03 3.88 19.94
N ILE A 33 14.77 4.10 19.56
CA ILE A 33 14.13 5.41 19.39
C ILE A 33 12.66 5.29 19.80
N TRP A 34 12.13 6.31 20.46
CA TRP A 34 10.70 6.47 20.71
C TRP A 34 10.06 7.41 19.69
N SER A 35 8.96 6.99 19.06
CA SER A 35 8.11 7.86 18.25
C SER A 35 6.78 8.07 18.97
N ILE A 36 6.43 9.34 19.23
CA ILE A 36 5.22 9.69 20.01
C ILE A 36 3.98 9.89 19.17
N SER A 37 4.11 9.91 17.85
CA SER A 37 3.02 10.12 16.92
C SER A 37 3.40 9.69 15.51
N ASN A 38 2.40 9.59 14.63
CA ASN A 38 2.60 9.52 13.19
C ASN A 38 1.78 10.63 12.52
N GLU A 39 2.41 11.42 11.66
CA GLU A 39 1.80 12.47 10.83
C GLU A 39 0.82 13.41 11.58
N PRO A 40 1.22 14.00 12.71
CA PRO A 40 0.31 14.78 13.56
C PRO A 40 -0.18 16.09 12.93
N PHE A 41 0.27 16.42 11.73
CA PHE A 41 -0.07 17.63 10.99
C PHE A 41 -1.40 17.56 10.23
N PHE A 42 -2.05 16.39 10.12
CA PHE A 42 -3.36 16.24 9.47
C PHE A 42 -4.52 16.78 10.30
N THR A 43 -4.32 17.80 11.08
CA THR A 43 -5.38 18.41 11.88
C THR A 43 -5.46 19.92 11.63
N ARG A 44 -6.67 20.46 11.70
CA ARG A 44 -6.89 21.92 11.71
C ARG A 44 -6.35 22.60 12.99
N HIS A 45 -5.95 21.82 13.98
CA HIS A 45 -5.48 22.25 15.29
C HIS A 45 -3.97 21.99 15.44
N ALA A 46 -3.18 22.39 14.45
CA ALA A 46 -1.73 22.17 14.47
C ALA A 46 -1.00 22.76 15.72
N PRO A 47 -1.36 23.94 16.24
CA PRO A 47 -0.75 24.46 17.49
C PRO A 47 -1.02 23.57 18.70
N GLU A 48 -2.26 23.10 18.87
CA GLU A 48 -2.65 22.20 19.96
C GLU A 48 -1.99 20.81 19.80
N ALA A 49 -1.92 20.29 18.58
CA ALA A 49 -1.21 19.07 18.30
C ALA A 49 0.29 19.17 18.64
N ARG A 50 0.93 20.30 18.33
CA ARG A 50 2.33 20.58 18.73
C ARG A 50 2.48 20.63 20.25
N ALA A 51 1.56 21.30 20.95
CA ALA A 51 1.57 21.36 22.41
C ALA A 51 1.46 19.98 23.04
N LEU A 52 0.55 19.14 22.53
CA LEU A 52 0.41 17.75 22.96
C LEU A 52 1.68 16.94 22.66
N CYS A 53 2.24 17.03 21.47
CA CYS A 53 3.49 16.35 21.12
C CYS A 53 4.65 16.75 22.06
N ASN A 54 4.78 18.04 22.39
CA ASN A 54 5.79 18.47 23.37
C ASN A 54 5.58 17.85 24.74
N ARG A 55 4.34 17.78 25.23
CA ARG A 55 4.03 17.09 26.51
C ARG A 55 4.36 15.61 26.47
N LEU A 56 4.06 14.93 25.36
CA LEU A 56 4.40 13.51 25.16
C LEU A 56 5.91 13.30 25.13
N ILE A 57 6.66 14.16 24.47
CA ILE A 57 8.13 14.13 24.43
C ILE A 57 8.69 14.28 25.85
N THR A 58 8.20 15.27 26.60
CA THR A 58 8.60 15.48 28.01
C THR A 58 8.34 14.22 28.83
N LEU A 59 7.15 13.64 28.74
CA LEU A 59 6.79 12.41 29.44
C LEU A 59 7.72 11.25 29.09
N VAL A 60 8.03 11.06 27.81
CA VAL A 60 8.96 9.99 27.39
C VAL A 60 10.33 10.19 28.04
N LYS A 61 10.86 11.43 28.02
CA LYS A 61 12.16 11.74 28.60
C LYS A 61 12.23 11.60 30.11
N GLU A 62 11.12 11.85 30.81
CA GLU A 62 11.00 11.58 32.25
C GLU A 62 11.02 10.08 32.54
N LEU A 63 10.40 9.27 31.70
CA LEU A 63 10.27 7.81 31.90
C LEU A 63 11.48 7.03 31.38
N ASP A 64 12.11 7.52 30.29
CA ASP A 64 13.30 6.93 29.67
C ASP A 64 14.22 8.05 29.12
N PRO A 65 15.14 8.58 29.93
CA PRO A 65 16.09 9.59 29.50
C PRO A 65 17.21 9.05 28.60
N THR A 66 17.27 7.72 28.41
CA THR A 66 18.40 7.06 27.72
C THR A 66 18.26 7.00 26.22
N ARG A 67 17.03 7.11 25.69
CA ARG A 67 16.74 6.98 24.26
C ARG A 67 16.26 8.29 23.65
N PRO A 68 16.62 8.56 22.39
CA PRO A 68 16.09 9.70 21.67
C PRO A 68 14.58 9.53 21.38
N VAL A 69 13.89 10.67 21.27
CA VAL A 69 12.47 10.75 20.97
C VAL A 69 12.22 11.64 19.75
N CYS A 70 11.23 11.25 18.93
CA CYS A 70 10.82 12.00 17.75
C CYS A 70 9.29 11.98 17.56
N ALA A 71 8.81 12.79 16.61
CA ALA A 71 7.46 12.72 16.06
C ALA A 71 7.55 12.14 14.64
N GLY A 72 7.02 10.94 14.42
CA GLY A 72 7.05 10.28 13.11
C GLY A 72 6.30 11.07 12.06
N GLY A 73 6.83 11.12 10.83
CA GLY A 73 6.23 11.85 9.72
C GLY A 73 6.15 13.37 9.97
N GLY A 74 7.11 13.93 10.69
CA GLY A 74 7.07 15.29 11.20
C GLY A 74 7.43 16.39 10.20
N GLN A 75 7.67 16.09 8.93
CA GLN A 75 8.15 17.07 7.93
C GLN A 75 7.22 18.25 7.68
N ARG A 76 5.94 18.11 7.95
CA ARG A 76 4.96 19.18 7.82
C ARG A 76 4.71 19.85 9.16
N GLY A 77 4.35 21.12 9.14
CA GLY A 77 4.05 21.88 10.37
C GLY A 77 5.22 22.02 11.33
N ASN A 78 6.45 21.74 10.90
CA ASN A 78 7.68 21.76 11.72
C ASN A 78 7.67 20.80 12.93
N PHE A 79 6.95 19.68 12.86
CA PHE A 79 6.99 18.64 13.88
C PHE A 79 8.33 17.89 13.91
N ASP A 80 9.06 17.90 12.78
CA ASP A 80 10.44 17.41 12.66
C ASP A 80 11.43 18.15 13.58
N LYS A 81 11.04 19.32 14.07
CA LYS A 81 11.84 20.14 15.02
C LYS A 81 11.51 19.85 16.49
N LEU A 82 10.59 18.90 16.74
CA LEU A 82 10.28 18.43 18.09
C LEU A 82 11.14 17.23 18.46
N GLY A 83 11.50 17.13 19.76
CA GLY A 83 12.31 16.02 20.26
C GLY A 83 13.78 16.09 19.85
N ASP A 84 14.46 14.97 19.85
CA ASP A 84 15.91 14.85 19.62
C ASP A 84 16.28 14.62 18.17
N MET A 85 15.36 14.04 17.40
CA MET A 85 15.57 13.60 16.03
C MET A 85 14.47 14.14 15.12
N ALA A 86 14.82 14.39 13.86
CA ALA A 86 13.85 14.61 12.80
C ALA A 86 13.39 13.26 12.23
N ALA A 87 12.08 13.07 12.12
CA ALA A 87 11.48 11.86 11.58
C ALA A 87 10.56 12.21 10.41
N PHE A 88 10.81 11.61 9.27
CA PHE A 88 10.14 11.95 8.01
C PHE A 88 9.40 10.75 7.43
N ASN A 89 8.29 11.01 6.73
CA ASN A 89 7.62 10.03 5.90
C ASN A 89 7.88 10.34 4.43
N GLY A 90 8.23 9.34 3.66
CA GLY A 90 8.46 9.33 2.22
C GLY A 90 9.37 10.43 1.69
N ASP A 91 8.88 11.64 1.73
CA ASP A 91 9.48 12.87 1.19
C ASP A 91 10.63 13.43 2.04
N GLY A 92 10.85 12.90 3.23
CA GLY A 92 11.98 13.27 4.06
C GLY A 92 13.35 13.00 3.42
N SER A 93 13.37 12.17 2.37
CA SER A 93 14.57 11.91 1.59
C SER A 93 15.17 13.17 0.94
N HIS A 94 14.36 14.20 0.70
CA HIS A 94 14.78 15.47 0.10
C HIS A 94 15.27 16.50 1.12
N VAL A 95 15.15 16.27 2.42
CA VAL A 95 15.63 17.18 3.45
C VAL A 95 17.14 17.05 3.58
N LYS A 96 17.88 17.96 2.96
CA LYS A 96 19.35 17.94 2.92
C LYS A 96 20.02 18.47 4.19
N THR A 97 19.32 19.29 4.97
CA THR A 97 19.85 19.95 6.18
C THR A 97 18.83 19.94 7.33
N PRO A 98 18.56 18.79 7.94
CA PRO A 98 17.56 18.69 9.02
C PRO A 98 17.99 19.41 10.31
N GLY A 99 19.28 19.79 10.46
CA GLY A 99 19.83 20.42 11.64
C GLY A 99 19.98 19.50 12.86
N ARG A 100 19.67 18.23 12.71
CA ARG A 100 19.74 17.18 13.75
C ARG A 100 19.80 15.80 13.11
N PRO A 101 20.15 14.74 13.83
CA PRO A 101 20.01 13.37 13.34
C PRO A 101 18.61 13.12 12.80
N SER A 102 18.48 12.40 11.70
CA SER A 102 17.20 12.16 11.07
C SER A 102 16.99 10.70 10.68
N MET A 103 15.74 10.30 10.63
CA MET A 103 15.30 9.00 10.15
C MET A 103 14.14 9.18 9.17
N VAL A 104 14.08 8.36 8.13
CA VAL A 104 12.86 8.20 7.34
C VAL A 104 12.03 7.09 7.97
N THR A 105 10.98 7.49 8.67
CA THR A 105 10.13 6.58 9.45
C THR A 105 9.15 5.80 8.59
N GLU A 106 8.93 6.26 7.35
CA GLU A 106 8.01 5.62 6.42
C GLU A 106 8.35 6.00 4.97
N TYR A 107 8.68 5.01 4.12
CA TYR A 107 8.93 5.22 2.70
C TYR A 107 8.50 4.01 1.88
N GLY A 108 8.47 4.12 0.56
CA GLY A 108 8.39 3.00 -0.35
C GLY A 108 7.01 2.40 -0.52
N SER A 109 5.95 3.13 -0.22
CA SER A 109 4.57 2.69 -0.45
C SER A 109 4.36 2.28 -1.90
N VAL A 110 4.00 1.02 -2.12
CA VAL A 110 3.68 0.47 -3.43
C VAL A 110 2.20 0.13 -3.43
N SER A 111 1.35 1.11 -3.77
CA SER A 111 -0.10 0.91 -3.81
C SER A 111 -0.49 0.07 -5.02
N CYS A 112 -0.35 -1.23 -4.93
CA CYS A 112 -0.73 -2.15 -6.02
C CYS A 112 -1.19 -3.50 -5.47
N ARG A 113 -1.97 -4.21 -6.29
CA ARG A 113 -2.22 -5.64 -6.08
C ARG A 113 -1.02 -6.46 -6.55
N ARG A 114 -0.90 -7.69 -6.07
CA ARG A 114 0.02 -8.67 -6.64
C ARG A 114 -0.32 -8.90 -8.13
N PRO A 115 0.65 -9.10 -9.02
CA PRO A 115 2.08 -9.20 -8.76
C PRO A 115 2.79 -7.85 -8.56
N GLY A 116 2.23 -6.72 -9.01
CA GLY A 116 2.86 -5.41 -8.98
C GLY A 116 4.10 -5.27 -9.88
N ALA A 117 4.76 -4.12 -9.81
CA ALA A 117 5.97 -3.86 -10.58
C ALA A 117 7.23 -4.33 -9.84
N TYR A 118 8.26 -4.74 -10.59
CA TYR A 118 9.61 -4.94 -10.07
C TYR A 118 10.32 -3.58 -9.97
N ALA A 119 9.97 -2.83 -8.95
CA ALA A 119 10.47 -1.48 -8.71
C ALA A 119 10.34 -1.12 -7.23
N PRO A 120 11.14 -0.15 -6.73
CA PRO A 120 10.91 0.44 -5.42
C PRO A 120 9.61 1.24 -5.43
N GLY A 121 9.08 1.49 -4.23
CA GLY A 121 8.02 2.46 -4.04
C GLY A 121 8.51 3.91 -4.13
N TRP A 122 7.58 4.85 -3.92
CA TRP A 122 7.90 6.27 -3.89
C TRP A 122 8.74 6.61 -2.64
N GLY A 123 9.52 7.69 -2.72
CA GLY A 123 10.34 8.16 -1.61
C GLY A 123 11.54 7.24 -1.29
N ASP A 124 11.82 6.24 -2.14
CA ASP A 124 12.96 5.36 -1.95
C ASP A 124 14.28 6.09 -2.24
N MET A 125 15.13 6.14 -1.22
CA MET A 125 16.42 6.85 -1.28
C MET A 125 17.43 6.20 -2.19
N LYS A 126 17.30 4.90 -2.48
CA LYS A 126 18.19 4.22 -3.47
C LYS A 126 17.86 4.58 -4.91
N LYS A 127 16.64 5.07 -5.15
CA LYS A 127 16.24 5.58 -6.47
C LYS A 127 16.80 6.99 -6.71
N ASP A 128 16.97 7.78 -5.66
CA ASP A 128 17.51 9.13 -5.70
C ASP A 128 18.95 9.12 -5.18
N LYS A 129 19.91 9.15 -6.11
CA LYS A 129 21.34 9.18 -5.80
C LYS A 129 21.74 10.43 -5.01
N GLU A 130 21.00 11.53 -5.14
CA GLU A 130 21.29 12.77 -4.41
C GLU A 130 20.73 12.73 -2.99
N ALA A 131 19.57 12.13 -2.80
CA ALA A 131 18.93 11.97 -1.50
C ALA A 131 19.44 10.76 -0.73
N GLY A 132 20.32 9.97 -1.34
CA GLY A 132 20.75 8.66 -0.90
C GLY A 132 21.13 8.56 0.57
N ILE A 133 21.19 7.32 1.01
CA ILE A 133 21.67 6.83 2.31
C ILE A 133 23.01 7.42 2.78
N CYS A 134 23.63 8.27 1.96
CA CYS A 134 24.95 8.85 2.19
C CYS A 134 24.96 10.05 3.11
N TYR A 135 23.84 10.54 3.57
CA TYR A 135 23.85 11.69 4.48
C TYR A 135 24.27 11.26 5.89
N PRO A 136 25.33 11.85 6.47
CA PRO A 136 25.89 11.42 7.75
C PRO A 136 24.94 11.62 8.94
N TRP A 137 23.93 12.48 8.79
CA TRP A 137 22.90 12.71 9.82
C TRP A 137 21.69 11.75 9.72
N ARG A 138 21.63 10.90 8.68
CA ARG A 138 20.54 9.95 8.51
C ARG A 138 20.90 8.60 9.13
N VAL A 139 20.13 8.23 10.17
CA VAL A 139 20.41 7.03 10.96
C VAL A 139 19.70 5.78 10.44
N GLY A 140 18.71 5.94 9.58
CA GLY A 140 18.00 4.79 9.00
C GLY A 140 16.73 5.17 8.24
N GLU A 141 16.09 4.13 7.70
CA GLU A 141 14.85 4.21 6.95
C GLU A 141 13.98 2.98 7.17
N ALA A 142 12.66 3.14 7.16
CA ALA A 142 11.72 2.04 7.32
C ALA A 142 10.68 2.04 6.20
N VAL A 143 10.49 0.88 5.58
CA VAL A 143 9.53 0.71 4.49
C VAL A 143 8.08 0.72 5.01
N TRP A 144 7.24 1.52 4.41
CA TRP A 144 5.79 1.45 4.57
C TRP A 144 5.15 0.82 3.31
N CYS A 145 4.65 -0.42 3.40
CA CYS A 145 4.76 -1.24 4.59
C CYS A 145 5.15 -2.67 4.21
N GLY A 146 5.47 -3.49 5.19
CA GLY A 146 5.85 -4.87 4.94
C GLY A 146 4.73 -5.69 4.32
N PHE A 147 3.49 -5.53 4.79
CA PHE A 147 2.34 -6.33 4.39
C PHE A 147 1.15 -5.48 3.99
N ASP A 148 0.35 -5.95 3.03
CA ASP A 148 -0.99 -5.42 2.83
C ASP A 148 -1.81 -5.58 4.11
N HIS A 149 -2.63 -4.59 4.41
CA HIS A 149 -3.46 -4.57 5.62
C HIS A 149 -4.87 -4.05 5.32
N GLY A 150 -5.79 -4.23 6.27
CA GLY A 150 -7.12 -3.64 6.17
C GLY A 150 -7.05 -2.12 6.21
N SER A 151 -7.74 -1.45 5.29
CA SER A 151 -7.88 0.00 5.26
C SER A 151 -9.22 0.40 4.70
N ILE A 152 -9.79 1.47 5.24
CA ILE A 152 -10.99 2.11 4.66
C ILE A 152 -10.66 2.85 3.36
N TRP A 153 -9.39 3.16 3.10
CA TRP A 153 -8.91 3.72 1.85
C TRP A 153 -8.62 2.60 0.85
N PRO A 154 -9.24 2.59 -0.33
CA PRO A 154 -9.08 1.50 -1.30
C PRO A 154 -7.62 1.24 -1.71
N SER A 155 -6.80 2.28 -1.78
CA SER A 155 -5.36 2.19 -2.09
C SER A 155 -4.51 1.92 -0.85
N GLY A 156 -4.89 2.45 0.31
CA GLY A 156 -4.07 2.40 1.54
C GLY A 156 -3.80 0.99 2.04
N GLY A 157 -4.76 0.08 1.93
CA GLY A 157 -4.60 -1.31 2.36
C GLY A 157 -3.69 -2.16 1.48
N ARG A 158 -3.25 -1.66 0.32
CA ARG A 158 -2.44 -2.37 -0.68
C ARG A 158 -1.01 -1.83 -0.80
N MET A 159 -0.52 -1.18 0.23
CA MET A 159 0.81 -0.55 0.26
C MET A 159 1.94 -1.51 0.67
N GLY A 160 1.62 -2.76 1.02
CA GLY A 160 2.61 -3.76 1.38
C GLY A 160 3.50 -4.19 0.22
N ILE A 161 4.76 -4.51 0.52
CA ILE A 161 5.65 -5.21 -0.42
C ILE A 161 5.34 -6.71 -0.49
N VAL A 162 4.57 -7.21 0.49
CA VAL A 162 3.98 -8.57 0.56
C VAL A 162 2.47 -8.41 0.62
N ASP A 163 1.71 -9.28 -0.05
CA ASP A 163 0.26 -9.20 -0.02
C ASP A 163 -0.35 -9.61 1.33
N TYR A 164 -1.67 -9.44 1.47
CA TYR A 164 -2.41 -9.80 2.68
C TYR A 164 -2.25 -11.28 3.06
N PHE A 165 -2.07 -12.15 2.08
CA PHE A 165 -1.89 -13.59 2.26
C PHE A 165 -0.41 -14.01 2.35
N ARG A 166 0.50 -13.09 2.63
CA ARG A 166 1.94 -13.32 2.81
C ARG A 166 2.68 -13.77 1.55
N ILE A 167 2.12 -13.53 0.37
CA ILE A 167 2.81 -13.79 -0.89
C ILE A 167 3.56 -12.53 -1.32
N PRO A 168 4.88 -12.62 -1.60
CA PRO A 168 5.66 -11.48 -2.04
C PRO A 168 5.13 -10.85 -3.33
N LYS A 169 5.04 -9.53 -3.37
CA LYS A 169 4.88 -8.77 -4.60
C LYS A 169 6.24 -8.60 -5.29
N ARG A 170 6.26 -8.19 -6.57
CA ARG A 170 7.52 -8.00 -7.29
C ARG A 170 8.42 -6.93 -6.65
N ALA A 171 7.86 -5.94 -5.99
CA ALA A 171 8.59 -4.95 -5.20
C ALA A 171 9.41 -5.58 -4.06
N TRP A 172 8.90 -6.61 -3.37
CA TRP A 172 9.68 -7.32 -2.35
C TRP A 172 10.96 -7.94 -2.92
N TYR A 173 10.90 -8.50 -4.14
CA TYR A 173 12.07 -9.05 -4.81
C TYR A 173 13.04 -7.95 -5.24
N TRP A 174 12.53 -6.75 -5.58
CA TRP A 174 13.39 -5.59 -5.85
C TRP A 174 14.18 -5.21 -4.59
N TYR A 175 13.52 -5.06 -3.44
CA TYR A 175 14.19 -4.75 -2.16
C TYR A 175 15.17 -5.85 -1.77
N ARG A 176 14.80 -7.14 -1.92
CA ARG A 176 15.70 -8.25 -1.67
C ARG A 176 16.96 -8.15 -2.53
N ASN A 177 16.83 -7.86 -3.80
CA ASN A 177 17.97 -7.67 -4.69
C ASN A 177 18.80 -6.46 -4.28
N ALA A 178 18.17 -5.31 -4.06
CA ALA A 178 18.84 -4.07 -3.70
C ALA A 178 19.61 -4.15 -2.37
N LEU A 179 19.09 -4.88 -1.39
CA LEU A 179 19.66 -4.97 -0.04
C LEU A 179 20.60 -6.16 0.15
N ARG A 180 20.39 -7.26 -0.58
CA ARG A 180 21.10 -8.52 -0.37
C ARG A 180 21.78 -9.07 -1.63
N ASN A 181 21.68 -8.38 -2.75
CA ASN A 181 22.19 -8.83 -4.05
C ASN A 181 21.68 -10.22 -4.47
N ILE A 182 20.39 -10.51 -4.17
CA ILE A 182 19.73 -11.76 -4.57
C ILE A 182 18.78 -11.43 -5.71
N PRO A 183 19.06 -11.91 -6.95
CA PRO A 183 18.22 -11.59 -8.11
C PRO A 183 16.80 -12.13 -7.95
N PRO A 184 15.80 -11.55 -8.66
CA PRO A 184 14.44 -12.07 -8.68
C PRO A 184 14.40 -13.45 -9.36
N PRO A 185 13.38 -14.28 -9.06
CA PRO A 185 13.12 -15.48 -9.84
C PRO A 185 12.59 -15.11 -11.24
N GLU A 186 12.59 -16.07 -12.14
CA GLU A 186 11.79 -15.94 -13.36
C GLU A 186 10.32 -15.82 -13.02
N TRP A 187 9.63 -14.88 -13.69
CA TRP A 187 8.21 -14.67 -13.47
C TRP A 187 7.40 -15.70 -14.26
N PRO A 188 6.34 -16.27 -13.65
CA PRO A 188 5.44 -17.12 -14.41
C PRO A 188 4.77 -16.31 -15.52
N VAL A 189 4.54 -16.94 -16.65
CA VAL A 189 3.79 -16.38 -17.78
C VAL A 189 2.51 -17.18 -17.99
N GLU A 190 1.56 -16.63 -18.73
CA GLU A 190 0.37 -17.37 -19.10
C GLU A 190 0.71 -18.61 -19.93
N GLY A 191 -0.05 -19.68 -19.70
CA GLY A 191 0.11 -20.96 -20.37
C GLY A 191 -1.19 -21.75 -20.38
N THR A 192 -1.15 -23.04 -20.66
CA THR A 192 -2.30 -23.92 -20.64
C THR A 192 -2.41 -24.60 -19.27
N PRO A 193 -3.41 -24.25 -18.43
CA PRO A 193 -3.61 -24.90 -17.14
C PRO A 193 -3.89 -26.39 -17.27
N ALA A 194 -3.18 -27.22 -16.51
CA ALA A 194 -3.38 -28.68 -16.50
C ALA A 194 -3.56 -29.24 -15.09
N GLN A 195 -2.98 -28.60 -14.08
CA GLN A 195 -3.02 -29.09 -12.71
C GLN A 195 -2.92 -27.95 -11.70
N VAL A 196 -3.43 -28.18 -10.50
CA VAL A 196 -3.14 -27.39 -9.31
C VAL A 196 -2.20 -28.17 -8.40
N LYS A 197 -1.28 -27.47 -7.73
CA LYS A 197 -0.31 -28.03 -6.80
C LYS A 197 -0.43 -27.38 -5.44
N LEU A 198 -0.43 -28.21 -4.38
CA LEU A 198 -0.41 -27.76 -3.00
C LEU A 198 0.99 -27.88 -2.40
N SER A 199 1.33 -26.89 -1.59
CA SER A 199 2.49 -26.91 -0.71
C SER A 199 2.16 -26.22 0.60
N ALA A 200 3.06 -26.36 1.59
CA ALA A 200 2.98 -25.62 2.84
C ALA A 200 4.40 -25.28 3.29
N ASP A 201 4.53 -24.20 4.05
CA ASP A 201 5.80 -23.76 4.65
C ASP A 201 6.34 -24.80 5.65
N LYS A 202 5.45 -25.49 6.35
CA LYS A 202 5.75 -26.63 7.22
C LYS A 202 4.62 -27.66 7.18
N LYS A 203 4.85 -28.86 7.68
CA LYS A 203 3.86 -29.97 7.68
C LYS A 203 3.43 -30.38 9.10
N VAL A 204 3.82 -29.62 10.11
CA VAL A 204 3.49 -29.90 11.52
C VAL A 204 2.99 -28.61 12.17
N ILE A 205 1.85 -28.70 12.85
CA ILE A 205 1.31 -27.68 13.75
C ILE A 205 1.56 -28.16 15.18
N SER A 206 2.27 -27.35 15.99
CA SER A 206 2.58 -27.71 17.38
C SER A 206 2.96 -26.46 18.19
N PRO A 207 2.18 -26.08 19.23
CA PRO A 207 0.96 -26.76 19.70
C PRO A 207 -0.23 -26.53 18.76
N ALA A 208 -1.12 -27.53 18.68
CA ALA A 208 -2.37 -27.40 17.94
C ALA A 208 -3.49 -26.83 18.85
N ASP A 209 -3.28 -25.62 19.35
CA ASP A 209 -4.18 -24.87 20.22
C ASP A 209 -4.70 -23.56 19.60
N GLY A 210 -4.47 -23.39 18.31
CA GLY A 210 -4.83 -22.20 17.54
C GLY A 210 -3.77 -21.09 17.53
N THR A 211 -2.65 -21.24 18.26
CA THR A 211 -1.56 -20.27 18.28
C THR A 211 -0.50 -20.52 17.21
N ASP A 212 -0.38 -21.76 16.76
CA ASP A 212 0.47 -22.16 15.63
C ASP A 212 -0.37 -22.46 14.40
N ASP A 213 0.11 -22.08 13.21
CA ASP A 213 -0.55 -22.28 11.94
C ASP A 213 0.42 -22.77 10.86
N VAL A 214 -0.14 -23.11 9.70
CA VAL A 214 0.58 -23.50 8.49
C VAL A 214 0.11 -22.62 7.35
N HIS A 215 1.05 -22.08 6.60
CA HIS A 215 0.77 -21.32 5.40
C HIS A 215 0.64 -22.24 4.18
N VAL A 216 -0.61 -22.55 3.81
CA VAL A 216 -0.92 -23.41 2.66
C VAL A 216 -0.91 -22.57 1.38
N THR A 217 -0.09 -22.97 0.42
CA THR A 217 0.02 -22.34 -0.89
C THR A 217 -0.50 -23.25 -1.99
N VAL A 218 -1.31 -22.70 -2.90
CA VAL A 218 -1.76 -23.37 -4.11
C VAL A 218 -1.25 -22.63 -5.34
N LYS A 219 -0.77 -23.39 -6.33
CA LYS A 219 -0.27 -22.88 -7.61
C LYS A 219 -0.93 -23.61 -8.76
N VAL A 220 -1.18 -22.89 -9.86
CA VAL A 220 -1.55 -23.53 -11.13
C VAL A 220 -0.29 -23.85 -11.94
N ALA A 221 -0.30 -25.00 -12.61
CA ALA A 221 0.81 -25.44 -13.43
C ALA A 221 0.31 -26.03 -14.78
N ASP A 222 1.19 -26.00 -15.77
CA ASP A 222 1.01 -26.67 -17.06
C ASP A 222 1.17 -28.21 -16.95
N ALA A 223 1.03 -28.92 -18.06
CA ALA A 223 1.17 -30.39 -18.10
C ALA A 223 2.58 -30.85 -17.70
N ALA A 224 3.62 -30.05 -17.92
CA ALA A 224 4.98 -30.33 -17.51
C ALA A 224 5.23 -30.01 -16.02
N GLY A 225 4.26 -29.44 -15.33
CA GLY A 225 4.35 -29.07 -13.93
C GLY A 225 5.05 -27.74 -13.65
N ARG A 226 5.29 -26.91 -14.66
CA ARG A 226 5.82 -25.56 -14.50
C ARG A 226 4.71 -24.61 -14.07
N GLN A 227 4.98 -23.76 -13.09
CA GLN A 227 4.04 -22.72 -12.67
C GLN A 227 3.74 -21.78 -13.83
N ILE A 228 2.47 -21.45 -14.01
CA ILE A 228 1.98 -20.45 -14.96
C ILE A 228 1.18 -19.37 -14.24
N SER A 229 0.96 -18.21 -14.87
CA SER A 229 0.34 -17.04 -14.23
C SER A 229 -1.18 -16.99 -14.34
N ASN A 230 -1.80 -17.98 -14.98
CA ASN A 230 -3.24 -17.99 -15.21
C ASN A 230 -4.06 -17.86 -13.91
N ALA A 231 -5.13 -17.09 -13.97
CA ALA A 231 -6.12 -17.00 -12.92
C ALA A 231 -7.16 -18.11 -13.10
N VAL A 232 -7.18 -19.08 -12.17
CA VAL A 232 -8.18 -20.15 -12.15
C VAL A 232 -8.85 -20.22 -10.77
N PRO A 233 -10.15 -20.55 -10.67
CA PRO A 233 -10.82 -20.75 -9.40
C PRO A 233 -10.32 -22.05 -8.76
N VAL A 234 -10.05 -22.02 -7.45
CA VAL A 234 -9.63 -23.18 -6.69
C VAL A 234 -10.47 -23.32 -5.43
N THR A 235 -10.92 -24.55 -5.17
CA THR A 235 -11.51 -24.93 -3.88
C THR A 235 -10.50 -25.73 -3.06
N LEU A 236 -10.23 -25.28 -1.85
CA LEU A 236 -9.52 -26.05 -0.82
C LEU A 236 -10.53 -26.66 0.15
N THR A 237 -10.37 -27.94 0.46
CA THR A 237 -11.26 -28.69 1.36
C THR A 237 -10.44 -29.51 2.34
N VAL A 238 -10.77 -29.45 3.62
CA VAL A 238 -10.31 -30.41 4.63
C VAL A 238 -11.10 -31.70 4.46
N VAL A 239 -10.47 -32.70 3.87
CA VAL A 239 -11.12 -33.98 3.53
C VAL A 239 -11.24 -34.87 4.76
N SER A 240 -10.26 -34.80 5.66
CA SER A 240 -10.26 -35.57 6.91
C SER A 240 -9.35 -34.93 7.96
N GLY A 241 -9.63 -35.21 9.21
CA GLY A 241 -8.83 -34.78 10.36
C GLY A 241 -9.21 -33.41 10.92
N PRO A 242 -8.48 -32.97 11.96
CA PRO A 242 -8.72 -31.71 12.63
C PRO A 242 -8.28 -30.51 11.79
N GLY A 243 -8.65 -29.31 12.29
CA GLY A 243 -8.20 -28.04 11.75
C GLY A 243 -9.12 -27.44 10.71
N GLU A 244 -8.83 -26.19 10.39
CA GLU A 244 -9.71 -25.34 9.61
C GLU A 244 -8.96 -24.18 8.93
N PHE A 245 -9.52 -23.68 7.85
CA PHE A 245 -9.22 -22.37 7.29
C PHE A 245 -10.01 -21.29 8.06
N PRO A 246 -9.71 -19.99 7.90
CA PRO A 246 -10.52 -18.92 8.48
C PRO A 246 -12.01 -19.00 8.09
N THR A 247 -12.32 -19.64 6.98
CA THR A 247 -13.67 -19.88 6.47
C THR A 247 -14.33 -21.18 6.96
N GLY A 248 -13.59 -22.03 7.68
CA GLY A 248 -14.02 -23.35 8.11
C GLY A 248 -13.32 -24.49 7.35
N LYS A 249 -14.04 -25.58 7.07
CA LYS A 249 -13.48 -26.78 6.39
C LYS A 249 -13.28 -26.61 4.89
N ARG A 250 -13.85 -25.56 4.31
CA ARG A 250 -13.78 -25.25 2.89
C ARG A 250 -13.48 -23.77 2.66
N THR A 251 -12.71 -23.48 1.63
CA THR A 251 -12.49 -22.13 1.12
C THR A 251 -12.37 -22.14 -0.39
N ASP A 252 -13.00 -21.16 -1.04
CA ASP A 252 -12.87 -20.93 -2.47
C ASP A 252 -11.97 -19.71 -2.66
N ILE A 253 -10.89 -19.86 -3.41
CA ILE A 253 -9.88 -18.82 -3.63
C ILE A 253 -9.56 -18.67 -5.11
N ASP A 254 -9.31 -17.43 -5.54
CA ASP A 254 -8.83 -17.16 -6.90
C ASP A 254 -7.33 -16.99 -6.89
N LEU A 255 -6.69 -17.58 -7.88
CA LEU A 255 -5.27 -17.38 -8.08
C LEU A 255 -5.00 -16.02 -8.71
N ILE A 256 -4.01 -15.34 -8.20
CA ILE A 256 -3.46 -14.12 -8.78
C ILE A 256 -2.01 -14.42 -9.14
N ASP A 257 -1.64 -14.18 -10.39
CA ASP A 257 -0.31 -14.53 -10.92
C ASP A 257 -0.01 -16.03 -10.70
N GLY A 258 -1.03 -16.85 -10.95
CA GLY A 258 -0.94 -18.31 -10.84
C GLY A 258 -0.77 -18.86 -9.42
N CYS A 259 -0.99 -18.05 -8.38
CA CYS A 259 -0.73 -18.46 -7.01
C CYS A 259 -1.74 -17.82 -6.04
N ALA A 260 -2.12 -18.58 -5.00
CA ALA A 260 -2.80 -18.07 -3.81
C ALA A 260 -2.28 -18.78 -2.56
N ALA A 261 -2.55 -18.22 -1.40
CA ALA A 261 -2.23 -18.85 -0.13
C ALA A 261 -3.28 -18.50 0.93
N ILE A 262 -3.32 -19.31 1.98
CA ILE A 262 -4.20 -19.13 3.12
C ILE A 262 -3.61 -19.83 4.33
N GLU A 263 -3.82 -19.28 5.53
CA GLU A 263 -3.47 -19.93 6.79
C GLU A 263 -4.40 -21.11 7.08
N PHE A 264 -3.83 -22.13 7.71
CA PHE A 264 -4.53 -23.30 8.23
C PHE A 264 -4.07 -23.61 9.64
N ARG A 265 -4.97 -23.77 10.59
CA ARG A 265 -4.70 -24.02 12.00
C ARG A 265 -5.56 -25.15 12.56
N SER A 266 -5.21 -25.63 13.74
CA SER A 266 -5.98 -26.69 14.42
C SER A 266 -6.03 -26.43 15.94
N TYR A 267 -7.09 -26.94 16.55
CA TYR A 267 -7.27 -26.98 18.01
C TYR A 267 -7.22 -28.41 18.58
N TYR A 268 -6.95 -29.39 17.72
CA TYR A 268 -6.90 -30.81 18.07
C TYR A 268 -5.71 -31.48 17.41
N ALA A 269 -5.17 -32.51 18.08
CA ALA A 269 -4.13 -33.37 17.54
C ALA A 269 -4.72 -34.40 16.57
N GLY A 270 -4.00 -34.68 15.49
CA GLY A 270 -4.37 -35.67 14.48
C GLY A 270 -3.69 -35.43 13.14
N LYS A 271 -3.98 -36.31 12.18
CA LYS A 271 -3.55 -36.14 10.79
C LYS A 271 -4.67 -35.48 10.01
N THR A 272 -4.34 -34.41 9.28
CA THR A 272 -5.28 -33.68 8.43
C THR A 272 -4.89 -33.85 6.96
N VAL A 273 -5.88 -34.08 6.11
CA VAL A 273 -5.71 -34.09 4.64
C VAL A 273 -6.47 -32.91 4.05
N ILE A 274 -5.76 -32.04 3.38
CA ILE A 274 -6.30 -30.91 2.59
C ILE A 274 -6.23 -31.30 1.12
N ARG A 275 -7.31 -31.06 0.36
CA ARG A 275 -7.38 -31.25 -1.10
C ARG A 275 -7.60 -29.91 -1.79
N ALA A 276 -6.87 -29.68 -2.89
CA ALA A 276 -7.17 -28.64 -3.86
C ALA A 276 -7.86 -29.24 -5.08
N SER A 277 -8.88 -28.55 -5.57
CA SER A 277 -9.58 -28.87 -6.80
C SER A 277 -9.87 -27.61 -7.62
N SER A 278 -9.85 -27.76 -8.94
CA SER A 278 -10.24 -26.73 -9.91
C SER A 278 -10.92 -27.40 -11.10
N PRO A 279 -11.98 -26.82 -11.67
CA PRO A 279 -12.70 -27.41 -12.79
C PRO A 279 -11.76 -27.73 -13.96
N GLY A 280 -11.84 -28.99 -14.44
CA GLY A 280 -11.05 -29.45 -15.60
C GLY A 280 -9.55 -29.66 -15.34
N LEU A 281 -9.04 -29.43 -14.14
CA LEU A 281 -7.63 -29.58 -13.80
C LEU A 281 -7.39 -30.77 -12.86
N LYS A 282 -6.20 -31.38 -12.96
CA LYS A 282 -5.75 -32.37 -11.99
C LYS A 282 -5.58 -31.71 -10.63
N GLY A 283 -6.29 -32.20 -9.61
CA GLY A 283 -6.18 -31.76 -8.22
C GLY A 283 -4.93 -32.29 -7.52
N ASP A 284 -4.70 -31.78 -6.29
CA ASP A 284 -3.61 -32.21 -5.42
C ASP A 284 -4.07 -32.33 -3.96
N SER A 285 -3.29 -33.03 -3.13
CA SER A 285 -3.57 -33.23 -1.71
C SER A 285 -2.32 -33.05 -0.86
N LEU A 286 -2.50 -32.44 0.32
CA LEU A 286 -1.46 -32.15 1.29
C LEU A 286 -1.83 -32.75 2.65
N GLN A 287 -0.89 -33.43 3.30
CA GLN A 287 -1.05 -33.92 4.67
C GLN A 287 -0.33 -33.02 5.66
N ILE A 288 -1.03 -32.64 6.74
CA ILE A 288 -0.51 -31.89 7.89
C ILE A 288 -0.71 -32.73 9.16
N VAL A 289 0.27 -32.70 10.08
CA VAL A 289 0.22 -33.38 11.36
C VAL A 289 0.07 -32.35 12.49
N CYS A 290 -1.02 -32.44 13.24
CA CYS A 290 -1.29 -31.58 14.40
C CYS A 290 -0.93 -32.33 15.67
N ARG A 291 -0.19 -31.68 16.60
CA ARG A 291 0.35 -32.29 17.83
C ARG A 291 0.12 -31.40 19.04
N ASN A 292 0.35 -31.97 20.23
CA ASN A 292 0.33 -31.26 21.53
C ASN A 292 -1.01 -30.53 21.78
N ALA A 293 -2.11 -31.28 21.57
CA ALA A 293 -3.48 -30.88 21.83
C ALA A 293 -4.32 -32.10 22.14
N PRO A 294 -5.57 -31.97 22.62
CA PRO A 294 -6.50 -33.09 22.75
C PRO A 294 -6.71 -33.80 21.42
N ALA A 295 -6.86 -35.12 21.45
CA ALA A 295 -7.06 -35.90 20.23
C ALA A 295 -8.36 -35.50 19.50
N TYR A 296 -8.30 -35.38 18.21
CA TYR A 296 -9.49 -35.16 17.37
C TYR A 296 -10.32 -36.46 17.28
N VAL A 297 -11.61 -36.33 17.54
CA VAL A 297 -12.59 -37.38 17.39
C VAL A 297 -13.70 -36.89 16.46
N ALA A 298 -13.77 -37.45 15.27
CA ALA A 298 -14.76 -37.04 14.26
C ALA A 298 -16.19 -37.17 14.84
N GLY A 299 -16.99 -36.13 14.62
CA GLY A 299 -18.39 -36.04 15.10
C GLY A 299 -18.53 -35.78 16.61
N ARG A 300 -17.42 -35.66 17.37
CA ARG A 300 -17.43 -35.32 18.81
C ARG A 300 -16.59 -34.07 19.13
N SER A 301 -15.42 -33.91 18.52
CA SER A 301 -14.62 -32.70 18.66
C SER A 301 -15.37 -31.51 18.11
N ALA A 302 -15.35 -30.39 18.82
CA ALA A 302 -16.00 -29.16 18.36
C ALA A 302 -15.40 -28.71 17.02
N GLU A 303 -16.26 -28.37 16.10
CA GLU A 303 -15.87 -27.83 14.80
C GLU A 303 -16.38 -26.38 14.68
N THR A 304 -15.54 -25.55 14.06
CA THR A 304 -15.94 -24.15 13.82
C THR A 304 -17.03 -24.13 12.75
N ARG A 305 -18.05 -23.30 12.97
CA ARG A 305 -19.08 -23.03 11.97
C ARG A 305 -18.42 -22.51 10.69
N GLU A 306 -18.90 -22.98 9.55
CA GLU A 306 -18.51 -22.39 8.27
C GLU A 306 -18.76 -20.89 8.29
N ARG A 307 -17.74 -20.15 7.94
CA ARG A 307 -17.76 -18.71 7.77
C ARG A 307 -17.45 -18.41 6.32
N PRO A 308 -18.44 -18.45 5.42
CA PRO A 308 -18.17 -18.22 4.01
C PRO A 308 -17.48 -16.88 3.85
N TYR A 309 -16.37 -16.88 3.14
CA TYR A 309 -15.66 -15.65 2.80
C TYR A 309 -16.60 -14.79 1.95
N LYS A 310 -17.10 -13.71 2.54
CA LYS A 310 -17.88 -12.74 1.79
C LYS A 310 -16.91 -11.95 0.91
N ARG A 311 -16.78 -12.39 -0.32
CA ARG A 311 -16.28 -11.50 -1.35
C ARG A 311 -17.35 -10.44 -1.57
N PHE A 312 -16.95 -9.20 -1.50
CA PHE A 312 -17.81 -8.16 -2.06
C PHE A 312 -18.11 -8.54 -3.50
N SER A 313 -19.38 -8.65 -3.86
CA SER A 313 -19.79 -8.80 -5.26
C SER A 313 -19.14 -7.70 -6.09
N ALA A 314 -19.03 -7.87 -7.40
CA ALA A 314 -18.56 -6.80 -8.28
C ALA A 314 -19.37 -5.51 -8.01
N LYS A 315 -20.68 -5.64 -7.80
CA LYS A 315 -21.57 -4.53 -7.47
C LYS A 315 -21.26 -3.88 -6.10
N GLU A 316 -21.00 -4.66 -5.06
CA GLU A 316 -20.60 -4.12 -3.73
C GLU A 316 -19.20 -3.50 -3.79
N ARG A 317 -18.30 -4.08 -4.56
CA ARG A 317 -16.98 -3.51 -4.84
C ARG A 317 -17.11 -2.19 -5.61
N ASP A 318 -18.01 -2.13 -6.59
CA ASP A 318 -18.28 -0.94 -7.37
C ASP A 318 -18.98 0.15 -6.54
N ILE A 319 -19.86 -0.21 -5.60
CA ILE A 319 -20.44 0.72 -4.63
C ILE A 319 -19.38 1.27 -3.67
N GLN A 320 -18.45 0.44 -3.19
CA GLN A 320 -17.34 0.93 -2.38
C GLN A 320 -16.39 1.83 -3.18
N LEU A 321 -16.13 1.48 -4.43
CA LEU A 321 -15.33 2.30 -5.34
C LEU A 321 -16.07 3.57 -5.77
N ALA A 322 -17.41 3.55 -5.86
CA ALA A 322 -18.22 4.73 -6.11
C ALA A 322 -18.24 5.70 -4.91
N ARG A 323 -18.27 5.20 -3.69
CA ARG A 323 -18.09 6.04 -2.47
C ARG A 323 -16.72 6.72 -2.40
N TYR A 324 -15.73 6.21 -3.13
CA TYR A 324 -14.34 6.68 -3.13
C TYR A 324 -13.87 7.12 -4.53
N GLY A 325 -14.77 7.56 -5.41
CA GLY A 325 -14.42 8.17 -6.70
C GLY A 325 -14.56 7.28 -7.94
N ARG A 326 -15.37 6.19 -7.89
CA ARG A 326 -15.93 5.58 -9.10
C ARG A 326 -17.39 5.98 -9.28
N PRO A 327 -17.80 6.30 -10.50
CA PRO A 327 -19.22 6.56 -10.80
C PRO A 327 -20.05 5.29 -10.64
N GLU A 328 -21.29 5.46 -10.28
CA GLU A 328 -22.34 4.49 -10.60
C GLU A 328 -22.40 4.28 -12.11
N SER A 329 -22.73 3.06 -12.53
CA SER A 329 -22.80 2.70 -13.96
C SER A 329 -23.66 3.70 -14.73
N GLY A 330 -23.02 4.49 -15.61
CA GLY A 330 -23.67 5.48 -16.45
C GLY A 330 -23.18 6.92 -16.29
N GLU A 331 -22.51 7.27 -15.19
CA GLU A 331 -21.87 8.58 -15.03
C GLU A 331 -20.36 8.49 -15.29
N LYS A 332 -19.86 9.40 -16.13
CA LYS A 332 -18.41 9.54 -16.36
C LYS A 332 -17.81 10.19 -15.11
N ALA A 333 -17.05 9.44 -14.31
CA ALA A 333 -16.31 10.01 -13.21
C ALA A 333 -14.89 10.35 -13.56
N ASN A 334 -14.40 11.37 -12.90
CA ASN A 334 -13.00 11.73 -12.88
C ASN A 334 -12.17 10.61 -12.26
N LEU A 335 -11.38 9.90 -13.07
CA LEU A 335 -10.49 8.83 -12.64
C LEU A 335 -9.30 9.32 -11.80
N ALA A 336 -9.05 10.64 -11.72
CA ALA A 336 -7.91 11.19 -11.01
C ALA A 336 -8.17 11.38 -9.51
N VAL A 337 -9.43 11.58 -9.11
CA VAL A 337 -9.78 11.96 -7.74
C VAL A 337 -9.27 10.93 -6.72
N LEU A 338 -8.45 11.42 -5.76
CA LEU A 338 -7.86 10.65 -4.67
C LEU A 338 -7.03 9.42 -5.12
N ARG A 339 -6.53 9.43 -6.35
CA ARG A 339 -5.61 8.40 -6.85
C ARG A 339 -4.18 8.72 -6.48
N PRO A 340 -3.32 7.69 -6.35
CA PRO A 340 -1.90 7.89 -6.09
C PRO A 340 -1.28 8.83 -7.13
N CYS A 341 -0.64 9.87 -6.66
CA CYS A 341 0.08 10.81 -7.51
C CYS A 341 1.50 11.03 -6.99
N SER A 342 2.35 11.50 -7.88
CA SER A 342 3.74 11.86 -7.60
C SER A 342 4.11 13.11 -8.40
N ALA A 343 5.17 13.77 -8.00
CA ALA A 343 5.63 14.97 -8.66
C ALA A 343 7.16 15.07 -8.59
N SER A 344 7.76 15.84 -9.49
CA SER A 344 9.21 16.10 -9.52
C SER A 344 9.70 16.84 -8.28
N SER A 345 8.86 17.72 -7.73
CA SER A 345 9.11 18.47 -6.49
C SER A 345 7.78 18.88 -5.87
N GLY A 346 7.77 19.34 -4.62
CA GLY A 346 6.53 19.67 -3.90
C GLY A 346 5.55 18.48 -3.79
N PHE A 347 6.06 17.29 -3.83
CA PHE A 347 5.29 16.03 -3.92
C PHE A 347 4.43 15.76 -2.69
N GLN A 348 4.71 16.36 -1.53
CA GLN A 348 3.86 16.33 -0.34
C GLN A 348 2.47 16.91 -0.58
N GLU A 349 2.39 17.86 -1.50
CA GLU A 349 1.16 18.53 -1.89
C GLU A 349 0.63 18.07 -3.25
N ALA A 350 1.26 17.05 -3.86
CA ALA A 350 0.90 16.56 -5.19
C ALA A 350 -0.58 16.16 -5.29
N MET A 351 -1.16 15.64 -4.20
CA MET A 351 -2.58 15.27 -4.16
C MET A 351 -3.54 16.47 -4.27
N LYS A 352 -3.09 17.68 -4.01
CA LYS A 352 -3.90 18.90 -4.20
C LYS A 352 -4.28 19.13 -5.66
N ALA A 353 -3.62 18.48 -6.59
CA ALA A 353 -3.95 18.53 -8.01
C ALA A 353 -4.95 17.46 -8.44
N SER A 354 -5.48 16.65 -7.52
CA SER A 354 -6.44 15.57 -7.81
C SER A 354 -7.31 15.23 -6.60
N ASP A 355 -7.57 16.18 -5.72
CA ASP A 355 -8.38 15.99 -4.51
C ASP A 355 -9.88 16.32 -4.72
N GLY A 356 -10.24 16.81 -5.90
CA GLY A 356 -11.58 17.22 -6.25
C GLY A 356 -11.93 18.64 -5.76
N ASP A 357 -10.94 19.40 -5.25
CA ASP A 357 -11.09 20.78 -4.80
C ASP A 357 -10.21 21.71 -5.63
N ASP A 358 -10.82 22.48 -6.52
CA ASP A 358 -10.11 23.40 -7.41
C ASP A 358 -9.62 24.71 -6.74
N VAL A 359 -9.86 24.87 -5.44
CA VAL A 359 -9.30 25.94 -4.62
C VAL A 359 -7.91 25.57 -4.10
N SER A 360 -7.67 24.30 -3.84
CA SER A 360 -6.34 23.81 -3.53
C SER A 360 -5.46 23.74 -4.78
N ALA A 361 -4.12 23.72 -4.62
CA ALA A 361 -3.24 23.60 -5.77
C ALA A 361 -1.89 22.95 -5.40
N TRP A 362 -1.32 22.20 -6.34
CA TRP A 362 0.07 21.79 -6.30
C TRP A 362 0.95 22.78 -7.03
N HIS A 363 2.08 23.11 -6.41
CA HIS A 363 3.14 23.94 -7.01
C HIS A 363 4.47 23.20 -6.92
N PRO A 364 5.25 23.13 -8.01
CA PRO A 364 6.63 22.65 -7.94
C PRO A 364 7.51 23.62 -7.15
N SER A 365 8.65 23.11 -6.66
CA SER A 365 9.68 23.96 -6.08
C SER A 365 10.16 24.99 -7.10
N VAL A 366 10.48 26.21 -6.63
CA VAL A 366 11.03 27.27 -7.48
C VAL A 366 12.38 26.90 -8.13
N GLU A 367 13.08 25.93 -7.56
CA GLU A 367 14.35 25.41 -8.07
C GLU A 367 14.16 24.33 -9.15
N ASP A 368 12.95 23.79 -9.30
CA ASP A 368 12.66 22.74 -10.26
C ASP A 368 12.64 23.30 -11.70
N LYS A 369 13.61 22.92 -12.50
CA LYS A 369 13.77 23.41 -13.88
C LYS A 369 12.97 22.61 -14.91
N ALA A 370 12.45 21.45 -14.54
CA ALA A 370 11.69 20.57 -15.43
C ALA A 370 10.52 19.89 -14.66
N PRO A 371 9.59 20.70 -14.12
CA PRO A 371 8.55 20.19 -13.25
C PRO A 371 7.58 19.27 -13.98
N TRP A 372 7.18 18.22 -13.28
CA TRP A 372 6.14 17.30 -13.73
C TRP A 372 5.29 16.82 -12.55
N TRP A 373 4.04 16.52 -12.86
CA TRP A 373 3.09 15.86 -11.98
C TRP A 373 2.58 14.59 -12.66
N GLN A 374 2.36 13.51 -11.91
CA GLN A 374 1.98 12.20 -12.45
C GLN A 374 0.93 11.52 -11.59
N LEU A 375 -0.07 10.94 -12.26
CA LEU A 375 -1.13 10.13 -11.70
C LEU A 375 -0.86 8.65 -12.00
N ASP A 376 -1.10 7.76 -11.02
CA ASP A 376 -1.31 6.32 -11.22
C ASP A 376 -2.78 5.99 -11.00
N MET A 377 -3.50 5.69 -12.05
CA MET A 377 -4.91 5.28 -11.97
C MET A 377 -5.09 3.86 -11.42
N GLU A 378 -4.00 3.20 -11.01
CA GLU A 378 -3.91 1.83 -10.47
C GLU A 378 -4.29 0.71 -11.46
N PHE A 379 -5.08 1.01 -12.48
CA PHE A 379 -5.50 0.10 -13.54
C PHE A 379 -5.38 0.78 -14.90
N GLU A 380 -5.30 -0.03 -15.96
CA GLU A 380 -5.42 0.47 -17.33
C GLU A 380 -6.88 0.80 -17.64
N PHE A 381 -7.13 2.01 -18.13
CA PHE A 381 -8.43 2.48 -18.60
C PHE A 381 -8.32 2.92 -20.07
N ARG A 382 -9.41 2.79 -20.82
CA ARG A 382 -9.56 3.50 -22.09
C ARG A 382 -9.93 4.95 -21.76
N LEU A 383 -9.14 5.89 -22.25
CA LEU A 383 -9.30 7.31 -21.94
C LEU A 383 -9.98 8.05 -23.07
N ASP A 384 -10.92 8.94 -22.71
CA ASP A 384 -11.54 9.92 -23.59
C ASP A 384 -10.71 11.21 -23.61
N ARG A 385 -10.46 11.80 -22.44
CA ARG A 385 -9.71 13.06 -22.33
C ARG A 385 -9.09 13.25 -20.97
N VAL A 386 -8.11 14.15 -20.93
CA VAL A 386 -7.49 14.68 -19.71
C VAL A 386 -7.70 16.19 -19.69
N GLU A 387 -8.21 16.69 -18.58
CA GLU A 387 -8.41 18.13 -18.32
C GLU A 387 -7.46 18.55 -17.19
N VAL A 388 -6.82 19.70 -17.34
CA VAL A 388 -5.87 20.22 -16.35
C VAL A 388 -6.20 21.69 -16.10
N LYS A 389 -6.49 22.03 -14.85
CA LYS A 389 -6.80 23.38 -14.41
C LYS A 389 -5.55 24.03 -13.81
N ALA A 390 -5.24 25.24 -14.22
CA ALA A 390 -4.11 26.00 -13.70
C ALA A 390 -4.35 26.49 -12.28
N ALA A 391 -3.29 26.52 -11.48
CA ALA A 391 -3.28 27.30 -10.25
C ALA A 391 -3.14 28.80 -10.60
N GLY A 392 -4.25 29.41 -10.98
CA GLY A 392 -4.32 30.74 -11.57
C GLY A 392 -4.41 30.70 -13.10
N SER A 393 -3.33 31.03 -13.82
CA SER A 393 -3.27 30.88 -15.28
C SER A 393 -1.86 30.48 -15.72
N TRP A 394 -1.79 29.74 -16.84
CA TRP A 394 -0.51 29.36 -17.43
C TRP A 394 0.19 30.59 -18.02
N LYS A 395 1.38 30.87 -17.54
CA LYS A 395 2.28 31.87 -18.11
C LYS A 395 3.39 31.15 -18.88
N GLY A 396 3.56 31.50 -20.18
CA GLY A 396 4.55 30.84 -21.03
C GLY A 396 4.00 29.64 -21.79
N PRO A 397 4.85 28.65 -22.18
CA PRO A 397 4.43 27.48 -22.93
C PRO A 397 3.34 26.70 -22.21
N ALA A 398 2.36 26.18 -22.97
CA ALA A 398 1.33 25.31 -22.42
C ALA A 398 1.95 24.02 -21.87
N PRO A 399 1.42 23.47 -20.78
CA PRO A 399 1.83 22.17 -20.29
C PRO A 399 1.62 21.06 -21.31
N SER A 400 2.44 20.01 -21.30
CA SER A 400 2.24 18.83 -22.11
C SER A 400 1.60 17.70 -21.30
N VAL A 401 0.71 16.94 -21.93
CA VAL A 401 0.01 15.79 -21.36
C VAL A 401 0.57 14.53 -21.98
N GLN A 402 0.98 13.59 -21.14
CA GLN A 402 1.53 12.31 -21.55
C GLN A 402 0.75 11.17 -20.89
N VAL A 403 0.62 10.06 -21.58
CA VAL A 403 0.00 8.84 -21.05
C VAL A 403 0.95 7.66 -21.17
N SER A 404 0.81 6.68 -20.28
CA SER A 404 1.62 5.47 -20.28
C SER A 404 0.84 4.29 -19.73
N ARG A 405 1.16 3.06 -20.19
CA ARG A 405 0.66 1.81 -19.62
C ARG A 405 1.54 1.28 -18.51
N ASP A 406 2.86 1.50 -18.62
CA ASP A 406 3.90 0.89 -17.78
C ASP A 406 4.64 1.88 -16.87
N GLY A 407 4.37 3.19 -17.03
CA GLY A 407 5.05 4.26 -16.29
C GLY A 407 6.46 4.59 -16.81
N ASN A 408 6.93 3.88 -17.85
CA ASN A 408 8.26 4.05 -18.44
C ASN A 408 8.21 4.59 -19.88
N SER A 409 7.30 4.03 -20.69
CA SER A 409 7.11 4.42 -22.09
C SER A 409 5.96 5.43 -22.18
N TRP A 410 6.28 6.66 -22.59
CA TRP A 410 5.33 7.78 -22.57
C TRP A 410 4.94 8.20 -23.98
N LYS A 411 3.64 8.45 -24.19
CA LYS A 411 3.07 8.98 -25.42
C LYS A 411 2.47 10.35 -25.16
N ASP A 412 2.88 11.34 -25.94
CA ASP A 412 2.29 12.68 -25.88
C ASP A 412 0.86 12.67 -26.43
N ILE A 413 -0.05 13.36 -25.74
CA ILE A 413 -1.40 13.63 -26.18
C ILE A 413 -1.51 15.10 -26.53
N LYS A 414 -2.00 15.41 -27.72
CA LYS A 414 -2.19 16.79 -28.17
C LYS A 414 -3.21 17.49 -27.27
N ALA A 415 -2.78 18.57 -26.66
CA ALA A 415 -3.60 19.37 -25.75
C ALA A 415 -3.94 20.72 -26.37
N VAL A 416 -5.09 21.26 -26.00
CA VAL A 416 -5.59 22.57 -26.41
C VAL A 416 -5.77 23.41 -25.16
N LEU A 417 -5.10 24.56 -25.12
CA LEU A 417 -5.22 25.53 -24.05
C LEU A 417 -6.42 26.45 -24.31
N ARG A 418 -7.23 26.65 -23.28
CA ARG A 418 -8.32 27.62 -23.29
C ARG A 418 -7.77 29.04 -23.47
N LYS A 419 -8.55 29.94 -24.14
CA LYS A 419 -8.09 31.29 -24.44
C LYS A 419 -7.71 32.16 -23.25
N ASP A 420 -8.34 31.91 -22.10
CA ASP A 420 -8.03 32.61 -20.84
C ASP A 420 -6.79 32.07 -20.11
N GLY A 421 -6.18 30.99 -20.62
CA GLY A 421 -4.99 30.37 -20.05
C GLY A 421 -5.23 29.63 -18.73
N THR A 422 -6.48 29.32 -18.38
CA THR A 422 -6.82 28.70 -17.08
C THR A 422 -7.01 27.20 -17.15
N GLU A 423 -7.27 26.65 -18.33
CA GLU A 423 -7.63 25.25 -18.50
C GLU A 423 -7.02 24.64 -19.78
N LEU A 424 -6.54 23.42 -19.68
CA LEU A 424 -5.95 22.64 -20.75
C LEU A 424 -6.77 21.38 -20.95
N THR A 425 -7.18 21.07 -22.17
CA THR A 425 -7.86 19.82 -22.50
C THR A 425 -7.05 19.03 -23.52
N ALA A 426 -6.75 17.78 -23.19
CA ALA A 426 -6.08 16.82 -24.08
C ALA A 426 -7.07 15.71 -24.46
N MET A 427 -7.54 15.71 -25.70
CA MET A 427 -8.41 14.66 -26.25
C MET A 427 -7.58 13.43 -26.59
N CYS A 428 -7.91 12.31 -25.99
CA CYS A 428 -7.21 11.05 -26.25
C CYS A 428 -7.70 10.44 -27.58
N PRO A 429 -6.79 10.03 -28.48
CA PRO A 429 -7.19 9.25 -29.65
C PRO A 429 -8.00 8.02 -29.28
N GLU A 430 -8.94 7.63 -30.15
CA GLU A 430 -9.74 6.42 -29.93
C GLU A 430 -8.85 5.20 -29.63
N GLY A 431 -9.25 4.39 -28.65
CA GLY A 431 -8.50 3.22 -28.21
C GLY A 431 -7.26 3.53 -27.32
N THR A 432 -7.07 4.77 -26.90
CA THR A 432 -5.98 5.11 -25.97
C THR A 432 -6.17 4.40 -24.63
N GLY A 433 -5.38 3.36 -24.38
CA GLY A 433 -5.29 2.67 -23.10
C GLY A 433 -4.12 3.19 -22.29
N ALA A 434 -4.36 3.57 -21.02
CA ALA A 434 -3.31 4.03 -20.12
C ALA A 434 -3.64 3.72 -18.65
N ARG A 435 -2.60 3.51 -17.86
CA ARG A 435 -2.64 3.46 -16.41
C ARG A 435 -2.11 4.76 -15.79
N TYR A 436 -1.17 5.41 -16.46
CA TYR A 436 -0.51 6.62 -15.96
C TYR A 436 -0.80 7.82 -16.84
N VAL A 437 -0.97 8.98 -16.19
CA VAL A 437 -1.05 10.30 -16.84
C VAL A 437 0.04 11.17 -16.23
N ARG A 438 0.81 11.87 -17.07
CA ARG A 438 1.83 12.82 -16.63
C ARG A 438 1.60 14.18 -17.27
N ILE A 439 1.68 15.21 -16.45
CA ILE A 439 1.64 16.61 -16.87
C ILE A 439 3.03 17.19 -16.69
N ARG A 440 3.63 17.70 -17.79
CA ARG A 440 4.92 18.39 -17.72
C ARG A 440 4.67 19.89 -17.84
N LEU A 441 5.31 20.65 -16.98
CA LEU A 441 5.09 22.09 -16.84
C LEU A 441 6.39 22.87 -17.09
N SER A 442 6.25 24.18 -17.30
CA SER A 442 7.36 25.10 -17.22
C SER A 442 7.57 25.53 -15.76
N PRO A 443 8.80 25.96 -15.38
CA PRO A 443 9.08 26.46 -14.04
C PRO A 443 8.10 27.57 -13.63
N GLY A 444 7.62 27.47 -12.38
CA GLY A 444 6.66 28.43 -11.81
C GLY A 444 5.20 28.22 -12.18
N GLN A 445 4.88 27.23 -13.02
CA GLN A 445 3.49 26.82 -13.28
C GLN A 445 3.03 25.86 -12.16
N GLY A 446 1.74 25.94 -11.78
CA GLY A 446 1.11 25.05 -10.81
C GLY A 446 -0.21 24.48 -11.33
N ILE A 447 -0.69 23.40 -10.72
CA ILE A 447 -1.94 22.73 -11.07
C ILE A 447 -2.93 22.85 -9.92
N ALA A 448 -4.13 23.36 -10.21
CA ALA A 448 -5.25 23.34 -9.26
C ALA A 448 -5.94 21.97 -9.28
N GLU A 449 -6.29 21.46 -10.48
CA GLU A 449 -6.99 20.18 -10.56
C GLU A 449 -6.66 19.47 -11.88
N VAL A 450 -6.59 18.15 -11.82
CA VAL A 450 -6.50 17.24 -12.98
C VAL A 450 -7.73 16.36 -13.00
N ALA A 451 -8.42 16.31 -14.11
CA ALA A 451 -9.49 15.37 -14.35
C ALA A 451 -9.14 14.42 -15.49
N VAL A 452 -9.38 13.14 -15.30
CA VAL A 452 -9.17 12.11 -16.32
C VAL A 452 -10.49 11.38 -16.56
N TRP A 453 -10.95 11.41 -17.79
CA TRP A 453 -12.25 10.87 -18.16
C TRP A 453 -12.10 9.59 -18.98
N PRO A 454 -12.81 8.52 -18.59
CA PRO A 454 -12.81 7.28 -19.35
C PRO A 454 -13.61 7.44 -20.65
N ALA A 455 -13.21 6.69 -21.69
CA ALA A 455 -14.04 6.49 -22.86
C ALA A 455 -15.30 5.69 -22.50
N ASP A 456 -16.36 5.84 -23.28
CA ASP A 456 -17.57 5.05 -23.12
C ASP A 456 -17.23 3.55 -23.25
N ALA A 457 -17.88 2.72 -22.45
CA ALA A 457 -17.80 1.28 -22.61
C ALA A 457 -18.46 0.90 -23.95
N SER A 458 -17.62 0.50 -24.92
CA SER A 458 -18.06 -0.06 -26.20
C SER A 458 -18.51 -1.48 -26.03
#